data_60eab339dd39cd706137b58966265ef7
#
_entry.id   60eab339dd39cd706137b58966265ef7
#
_cell.length_a   1.000
_cell.length_b   1.000
_cell.length_c   1.000
_cell.angle_alpha   90.00
_cell.angle_beta   90.00
_cell.angle_gamma   90.00
#
_symmetry.space_group_name_H-M   'P 1'
#
loop_
_entity.id
_entity.type
_entity.pdbx_description
1 polymer ?
#
loop_
_entity_poly.entity_id
_entity_poly.type
_entity_poly.pdbx_seq_one_letter_code
_entity_poly.pdbx_strand_id
1 'polypeptide(L)'
;MSGLRLAAILCFGVLVATGCQIEDRTPTGTRRDEDTIHQLLGQYARRLSNRDWPAVRSLFWHDGTYSGPIGPGAPTDYRQAVSIDAALRVLERWLRGVEQQNFDVRVLRTDFRQQGDLAAVWVVTRRRTPSGSTAIERDWFEHVVFRNIDGDWRILSVAVVSSPRGGAR
;
A
#
# COMPACT_ATOMS: atom_id res chain seq x y z
N MET A 1 55.51 41.65 46.03
CA MET A 1 55.11 40.50 46.82
C MET A 1 53.78 40.01 46.25
N SER A 2 53.76 38.85 45.81
CA SER A 2 53.06 38.17 44.74
C SER A 2 51.57 37.98 44.99
N GLY A 3 50.74 38.47 44.11
CA GLY A 3 49.32 38.20 44.06
C GLY A 3 48.99 37.28 42.91
N LEU A 4 48.75 36.05 43.26
CA LEU A 4 48.36 35.00 42.30
C LEU A 4 46.92 35.16 41.87
N ARG A 5 46.67 35.53 40.62
CA ARG A 5 45.33 35.62 40.06
C ARG A 5 44.94 34.30 39.50
N LEU A 6 44.01 33.64 40.17
CA LEU A 6 43.34 32.43 39.68
C LEU A 6 42.40 32.81 38.55
N ALA A 7 42.72 32.42 37.32
CA ALA A 7 41.82 32.51 36.20
C ALA A 7 40.94 31.26 36.19
N ALA A 8 39.68 31.40 36.56
CA ALA A 8 38.67 30.38 36.44
C ALA A 8 38.23 30.30 34.97
N ILE A 9 38.65 29.25 34.25
CA ILE A 9 38.17 28.96 32.90
C ILE A 9 36.84 28.26 33.05
N LEU A 10 35.76 28.99 32.78
CA LEU A 10 34.42 28.45 32.64
C LEU A 10 34.31 27.78 31.25
N CYS A 11 34.54 26.49 31.20
CA CYS A 11 34.17 25.67 30.01
C CYS A 11 32.65 25.59 29.93
N PHE A 12 32.04 26.47 29.16
CA PHE A 12 30.63 26.31 28.73
C PHE A 12 30.60 25.21 27.70
N GLY A 13 30.31 23.99 28.15
CA GLY A 13 29.99 22.89 27.28
C GLY A 13 28.66 23.16 26.57
N VAL A 14 28.72 23.60 25.32
CA VAL A 14 27.56 23.64 24.43
C VAL A 14 27.22 22.19 24.07
N LEU A 15 26.29 21.59 24.81
CA LEU A 15 25.61 20.37 24.41
C LEU A 15 24.78 20.70 23.18
N VAL A 16 25.36 20.46 22.00
CA VAL A 16 24.59 20.43 20.75
C VAL A 16 23.74 19.17 20.83
N ALA A 17 22.52 19.31 21.31
CA ALA A 17 21.48 18.31 21.14
C ALA A 17 21.21 18.23 19.63
N THR A 18 21.89 17.31 18.94
CA THR A 18 21.47 16.85 17.62
C THR A 18 20.18 16.06 17.80
N GLY A 19 19.09 16.79 18.08
CA GLY A 19 17.76 16.26 17.89
C GLY A 19 17.68 15.86 16.43
N CYS A 20 17.37 14.58 16.16
CA CYS A 20 16.88 14.19 14.84
C CYS A 20 15.66 15.05 14.55
N GLN A 21 15.86 16.17 13.86
CA GLN A 21 14.77 16.86 13.22
C GLN A 21 14.26 15.87 12.17
N ILE A 22 13.16 15.22 12.50
CA ILE A 22 12.30 14.66 11.47
C ILE A 22 11.86 15.91 10.70
N GLU A 23 12.62 16.23 9.64
CA GLU A 23 12.14 17.18 8.65
C GLU A 23 10.80 16.64 8.21
N ASP A 24 9.73 17.35 8.56
CA ASP A 24 8.43 17.22 7.91
C ASP A 24 8.66 17.59 6.44
N ARG A 25 9.20 16.61 5.69
CA ARG A 25 9.34 16.76 4.26
C ARG A 25 7.93 16.83 3.72
N THR A 26 7.53 18.03 3.41
CA THR A 26 6.32 18.30 2.63
C THR A 26 6.29 17.26 1.49
N PRO A 27 5.20 16.52 1.31
CA PRO A 27 5.12 15.53 0.24
C PRO A 27 5.54 16.19 -1.07
N THR A 28 6.62 15.70 -1.68
CA THR A 28 7.14 16.28 -2.93
C THR A 28 6.30 15.89 -4.14
N GLY A 29 5.10 15.36 -3.90
CA GLY A 29 4.14 14.99 -4.92
C GLY A 29 3.34 16.18 -5.44
N THR A 30 2.98 16.14 -6.70
CA THR A 30 2.06 17.09 -7.27
C THR A 30 0.61 16.62 -7.08
N ARG A 31 -0.34 17.56 -7.01
CA ARG A 31 -1.77 17.23 -7.01
C ARG A 31 -2.16 16.37 -8.21
N ARG A 32 -1.49 16.60 -9.35
CA ARG A 32 -1.68 15.81 -10.58
C ARG A 32 -1.28 14.35 -10.39
N ASP A 33 -0.19 14.08 -9.69
CA ASP A 33 0.26 12.72 -9.41
C ASP A 33 -0.71 12.00 -8.48
N GLU A 34 -1.19 12.69 -7.44
CA GLU A 34 -2.20 12.17 -6.52
C GLU A 34 -3.48 11.79 -7.27
N ASP A 35 -4.00 12.67 -8.13
CA ASP A 35 -5.17 12.41 -8.96
C ASP A 35 -4.96 11.20 -9.88
N THR A 36 -3.77 11.10 -10.50
CA THR A 36 -3.40 9.98 -11.36
C THR A 36 -3.41 8.66 -10.59
N ILE A 37 -2.80 8.64 -9.40
CA ILE A 37 -2.72 7.45 -8.56
C ILE A 37 -4.11 7.05 -8.04
N HIS A 38 -4.97 8.00 -7.67
CA HIS A 38 -6.35 7.71 -7.30
C HIS A 38 -7.14 7.10 -8.47
N GLN A 39 -6.93 7.60 -9.69
CA GLN A 39 -7.54 7.00 -10.90
C GLN A 39 -7.05 5.56 -11.13
N LEU A 40 -5.74 5.31 -10.96
CA LEU A 40 -5.17 3.97 -11.09
C LEU A 40 -5.73 3.00 -10.04
N LEU A 41 -5.89 3.43 -8.78
CA LEU A 41 -6.53 2.64 -7.74
C LEU A 41 -7.99 2.31 -8.08
N GLY A 42 -8.74 3.30 -8.58
CA GLY A 42 -10.10 3.08 -9.04
C GLY A 42 -10.19 2.12 -10.23
N GLN A 43 -9.23 2.20 -11.16
CA GLN A 43 -9.12 1.24 -12.27
C GLN A 43 -8.78 -0.17 -11.76
N TYR A 44 -7.82 -0.28 -10.84
CA TYR A 44 -7.42 -1.55 -10.23
C TYR A 44 -8.63 -2.26 -9.60
N ALA A 45 -9.40 -1.56 -8.75
CA ALA A 45 -10.59 -2.12 -8.12
C ALA A 45 -11.66 -2.55 -9.14
N ARG A 46 -11.97 -1.70 -10.12
CA ARG A 46 -12.97 -2.03 -11.17
C ARG A 46 -12.54 -3.22 -12.03
N ARG A 47 -11.27 -3.27 -12.46
CA ARG A 47 -10.77 -4.36 -13.31
C ARG A 47 -10.72 -5.68 -12.53
N LEU A 48 -10.36 -5.65 -11.24
CA LEU A 48 -10.48 -6.82 -10.37
C LEU A 48 -11.92 -7.31 -10.28
N SER A 49 -12.87 -6.41 -10.00
CA SER A 49 -14.30 -6.75 -9.93
C SER A 49 -14.82 -7.35 -11.23
N ASN A 50 -14.38 -6.81 -12.36
CA ASN A 50 -14.75 -7.31 -13.69
C ASN A 50 -13.97 -8.57 -14.11
N ARG A 51 -12.99 -9.02 -13.31
CA ARG A 51 -12.12 -10.16 -13.62
C ARG A 51 -11.35 -10.01 -14.93
N ASP A 52 -11.05 -8.76 -15.29
CA ASP A 52 -10.24 -8.44 -16.46
C ASP A 52 -8.75 -8.57 -16.10
N TRP A 53 -8.28 -9.82 -16.02
CA TRP A 53 -6.92 -10.14 -15.57
C TRP A 53 -5.83 -9.49 -16.41
N PRO A 54 -5.93 -9.48 -17.76
CA PRO A 54 -4.95 -8.77 -18.59
C PRO A 54 -4.91 -7.28 -18.27
N ALA A 55 -6.06 -6.65 -18.10
CA ALA A 55 -6.14 -5.24 -17.77
C ALA A 55 -5.65 -4.94 -16.33
N VAL A 56 -5.93 -5.83 -15.36
CA VAL A 56 -5.31 -5.72 -14.01
C VAL A 56 -3.80 -5.78 -14.14
N ARG A 57 -3.28 -6.78 -14.88
CA ARG A 57 -1.83 -6.98 -15.07
C ARG A 57 -1.15 -5.74 -15.67
N SER A 58 -1.79 -5.06 -16.60
CA SER A 58 -1.23 -3.87 -17.28
C SER A 58 -1.06 -2.66 -16.35
N LEU A 59 -1.71 -2.64 -15.17
CA LEU A 59 -1.52 -1.59 -14.17
C LEU A 59 -0.25 -1.75 -13.35
N PHE A 60 0.41 -2.91 -13.45
CA PHE A 60 1.62 -3.20 -12.68
C PHE A 60 2.87 -3.07 -13.54
N TRP A 61 3.98 -2.73 -12.89
CA TRP A 61 5.29 -2.93 -13.47
C TRP A 61 5.54 -4.42 -13.74
N HIS A 62 6.49 -4.73 -14.64
CA HIS A 62 6.78 -6.13 -15.04
C HIS A 62 7.21 -7.02 -13.87
N ASP A 63 7.86 -6.43 -12.87
CA ASP A 63 8.32 -7.05 -11.62
C ASP A 63 7.36 -6.83 -10.45
N GLY A 64 6.14 -6.39 -10.72
CA GLY A 64 5.13 -6.11 -9.72
C GLY A 64 4.83 -7.31 -8.81
N THR A 65 4.63 -7.04 -7.53
CA THR A 65 4.45 -8.06 -6.50
C THR A 65 3.13 -7.92 -5.75
N TYR A 66 2.69 -9.03 -5.18
CA TYR A 66 1.53 -9.12 -4.32
C TYR A 66 1.86 -9.93 -3.06
N SER A 67 1.45 -9.45 -1.89
CA SER A 67 1.51 -10.20 -0.64
C SER A 67 0.17 -10.14 0.09
N GLY A 68 -0.24 -11.25 0.66
CA GLY A 68 -1.50 -11.36 1.41
C GLY A 68 -2.41 -12.47 0.91
N PRO A 69 -3.60 -12.61 1.50
CA PRO A 69 -4.54 -13.68 1.13
C PRO A 69 -5.13 -13.38 -0.25
N ILE A 70 -5.01 -14.34 -1.15
CA ILE A 70 -5.55 -14.25 -2.52
C ILE A 70 -6.91 -14.93 -2.61
N GLY A 71 -7.20 -15.91 -1.72
CA GLY A 71 -8.45 -16.67 -1.71
C GLY A 71 -8.42 -17.82 -0.71
N PRO A 72 -9.51 -18.58 -0.55
CA PRO A 72 -9.54 -19.75 0.30
C PRO A 72 -8.48 -20.78 -0.16
N GLY A 73 -7.68 -21.28 0.79
CA GLY A 73 -6.61 -22.23 0.50
C GLY A 73 -5.36 -21.61 -0.13
N ALA A 74 -5.32 -20.31 -0.36
CA ALA A 74 -4.08 -19.62 -0.66
C ALA A 74 -3.14 -19.71 0.54
N PRO A 75 -1.81 -19.85 0.31
CA PRO A 75 -0.86 -19.79 1.41
C PRO A 75 -1.11 -18.52 2.23
N THR A 76 -1.44 -18.67 3.51
CA THR A 76 -1.63 -17.56 4.43
C THR A 76 -0.29 -16.99 4.93
N ASP A 77 0.81 -17.43 4.36
CA ASP A 77 2.11 -16.89 4.71
C ASP A 77 2.28 -15.51 4.06
N TYR A 78 1.81 -14.49 4.79
CA TYR A 78 1.96 -13.07 4.44
C TYR A 78 3.43 -12.62 4.33
N ARG A 79 4.38 -13.50 4.62
CA ARG A 79 5.81 -13.19 4.62
C ARG A 79 6.42 -13.31 3.22
N GLN A 80 5.75 -13.97 2.29
CA GLN A 80 6.26 -14.12 0.94
C GLN A 80 5.42 -13.32 -0.06
N ALA A 81 6.08 -12.33 -0.65
CA ALA A 81 5.53 -11.69 -1.83
C ALA A 81 5.65 -12.63 -3.04
N VAL A 82 4.61 -12.73 -3.83
CA VAL A 82 4.61 -13.46 -5.11
C VAL A 82 4.53 -12.46 -6.25
N SER A 83 4.94 -12.86 -7.46
CA SER A 83 4.74 -12.01 -8.63
C SER A 83 3.25 -11.77 -8.86
N ILE A 84 2.91 -10.61 -9.40
CA ILE A 84 1.51 -10.30 -9.73
C ILE A 84 0.89 -11.36 -10.66
N ASP A 85 1.67 -11.89 -11.60
CA ASP A 85 1.19 -12.95 -12.50
C ASP A 85 0.82 -14.23 -11.74
N ALA A 86 1.59 -14.59 -10.72
CA ALA A 86 1.28 -15.75 -9.88
C ALA A 86 0.01 -15.48 -9.05
N ALA A 87 -0.13 -14.29 -8.47
CA ALA A 87 -1.30 -13.89 -7.71
C ALA A 87 -2.58 -13.92 -8.57
N LEU A 88 -2.53 -13.35 -9.77
CA LEU A 88 -3.67 -13.31 -10.68
C LEU A 88 -4.10 -14.70 -11.14
N ARG A 89 -3.14 -15.61 -11.42
CA ARG A 89 -3.48 -17.00 -11.75
C ARG A 89 -4.20 -17.73 -10.60
N VAL A 90 -3.83 -17.47 -9.35
CA VAL A 90 -4.51 -18.06 -8.18
C VAL A 90 -5.92 -17.47 -8.06
N LEU A 91 -6.06 -16.16 -8.19
CA LEU A 91 -7.33 -15.46 -8.09
C LEU A 91 -8.30 -15.88 -9.21
N GLU A 92 -7.82 -15.96 -10.46
CA GLU A 92 -8.58 -16.46 -11.60
C GLU A 92 -9.10 -17.88 -11.36
N ARG A 93 -8.22 -18.76 -10.88
CA ARG A 93 -8.60 -20.17 -10.58
C ARG A 93 -9.65 -20.24 -9.49
N TRP A 94 -9.48 -19.44 -8.43
CA TRP A 94 -10.43 -19.41 -7.32
C TRP A 94 -11.80 -18.90 -7.75
N LEU A 95 -11.85 -17.86 -8.59
CA LEU A 95 -13.10 -17.26 -9.06
C LEU A 95 -13.73 -18.00 -10.26
N ARG A 96 -13.11 -19.07 -10.74
CA ARG A 96 -13.68 -19.88 -11.82
C ARG A 96 -14.96 -20.54 -11.33
N GLY A 97 -16.07 -20.28 -12.03
CA GLY A 97 -17.40 -20.78 -11.65
C GLY A 97 -18.10 -19.99 -10.54
N VAL A 98 -17.47 -18.96 -10.01
CA VAL A 98 -18.15 -18.02 -9.11
C VAL A 98 -18.93 -17.01 -9.92
N GLU A 99 -20.21 -16.78 -9.58
CA GLU A 99 -21.03 -15.75 -10.23
C GLU A 99 -20.39 -14.37 -10.07
N GLN A 100 -20.52 -13.53 -11.11
CA GLN A 100 -19.90 -12.20 -11.15
C GLN A 100 -20.32 -11.34 -9.95
N GLN A 101 -21.57 -11.36 -9.57
CA GLN A 101 -22.14 -10.57 -8.48
C GLN A 101 -21.62 -10.96 -7.09
N ASN A 102 -20.97 -12.13 -6.95
CA ASN A 102 -20.44 -12.63 -5.70
C ASN A 102 -18.98 -12.21 -5.46
N PHE A 103 -18.39 -11.46 -6.37
CA PHE A 103 -17.06 -10.89 -6.21
C PHE A 103 -17.04 -9.44 -6.65
N ASP A 104 -16.67 -8.54 -5.74
CA ASP A 104 -16.57 -7.10 -6.00
C ASP A 104 -15.51 -6.48 -5.07
N VAL A 105 -14.84 -5.44 -5.56
CA VAL A 105 -13.83 -4.67 -4.84
C VAL A 105 -14.11 -3.19 -5.01
N ARG A 106 -14.24 -2.48 -3.89
CA ARG A 106 -14.47 -1.03 -3.87
C ARG A 106 -13.45 -0.35 -3.00
N VAL A 107 -12.86 0.72 -3.47
CA VAL A 107 -12.03 1.62 -2.67
C VAL A 107 -12.95 2.48 -1.80
N LEU A 108 -12.74 2.47 -0.49
CA LEU A 108 -13.51 3.26 0.47
C LEU A 108 -12.75 4.50 0.93
N ARG A 109 -11.46 4.35 1.21
CA ARG A 109 -10.61 5.41 1.74
C ARG A 109 -9.17 5.18 1.34
N THR A 110 -8.45 6.28 1.15
CA THR A 110 -7.02 6.30 0.85
C THR A 110 -6.31 7.30 1.76
N ASP A 111 -5.06 6.99 2.11
CA ASP A 111 -4.10 7.93 2.70
C ASP A 111 -2.83 7.85 1.85
N PHE A 112 -2.46 8.97 1.28
CA PHE A 112 -1.45 9.09 0.24
C PHE A 112 -0.18 9.74 0.78
N ARG A 113 0.97 9.18 0.39
CA ARG A 113 2.30 9.73 0.63
C ARG A 113 3.14 9.56 -0.62
N GLN A 114 3.80 10.64 -1.05
CA GLN A 114 4.69 10.60 -2.21
C GLN A 114 6.06 11.19 -1.85
N GLN A 115 7.09 10.59 -2.39
CA GLN A 115 8.45 11.12 -2.35
C GLN A 115 9.13 10.85 -3.70
N GLY A 116 9.28 11.89 -4.51
CA GLY A 116 9.86 11.78 -5.85
C GLY A 116 9.04 10.87 -6.75
N ASP A 117 9.70 9.84 -7.30
CA ASP A 117 9.13 8.85 -8.20
C ASP A 117 8.42 7.67 -7.50
N LEU A 118 8.33 7.71 -6.17
CA LEU A 118 7.63 6.69 -5.38
C LEU A 118 6.43 7.31 -4.66
N ALA A 119 5.32 6.57 -4.68
CA ALA A 119 4.16 6.88 -3.86
C ALA A 119 3.69 5.63 -3.12
N ALA A 120 3.31 5.81 -1.86
CA ALA A 120 2.73 4.80 -1.02
C ALA A 120 1.32 5.22 -0.63
N VAL A 121 0.35 4.32 -0.80
CA VAL A 121 -1.04 4.59 -0.49
C VAL A 121 -1.56 3.51 0.45
N TRP A 122 -2.04 3.94 1.61
CA TRP A 122 -2.83 3.09 2.49
C TRP A 122 -4.28 3.13 2.02
N VAL A 123 -4.82 1.98 1.69
CA VAL A 123 -6.15 1.85 1.08
C VAL A 123 -7.02 1.00 1.98
N VAL A 124 -8.23 1.47 2.24
CA VAL A 124 -9.30 0.61 2.78
C VAL A 124 -10.17 0.21 1.61
N THR A 125 -10.23 -1.09 1.34
CA THR A 125 -11.13 -1.64 0.34
C THR A 125 -12.23 -2.45 0.99
N ARG A 126 -13.44 -2.38 0.44
CA ARG A 126 -14.52 -3.33 0.73
C ARG A 126 -14.52 -4.39 -0.35
N ARG A 127 -14.41 -5.63 0.08
CA ARG A 127 -14.45 -6.78 -0.82
C ARG A 127 -15.67 -7.64 -0.52
N ARG A 128 -16.45 -7.91 -1.56
CA ARG A 128 -17.44 -8.98 -1.57
C ARG A 128 -16.75 -10.22 -2.08
N THR A 129 -16.82 -11.30 -1.32
CA THR A 129 -16.17 -12.56 -1.66
C THR A 129 -17.13 -13.73 -1.47
N PRO A 130 -17.04 -14.78 -2.30
CA PRO A 130 -17.90 -15.94 -2.19
C PRO A 130 -17.68 -16.66 -0.86
N SER A 131 -18.79 -17.11 -0.24
CA SER A 131 -18.81 -17.89 1.00
C SER A 131 -19.94 -18.93 0.92
N GLY A 132 -19.61 -20.13 0.49
CA GLY A 132 -20.64 -21.14 0.19
C GLY A 132 -21.55 -20.68 -0.95
N SER A 133 -22.87 -20.74 -0.71
CA SER A 133 -23.91 -20.29 -1.66
C SER A 133 -24.19 -18.78 -1.60
N THR A 134 -23.51 -18.03 -0.71
CA THR A 134 -23.70 -16.60 -0.51
C THR A 134 -22.39 -15.85 -0.75
N ALA A 135 -22.44 -14.53 -0.60
CA ALA A 135 -21.25 -13.71 -0.55
C ALA A 135 -21.20 -12.92 0.76
N ILE A 136 -19.99 -12.70 1.26
CA ILE A 136 -19.74 -11.87 2.43
C ILE A 136 -18.98 -10.62 2.05
N GLU A 137 -19.29 -9.51 2.69
CA GLU A 137 -18.55 -8.27 2.54
C GLU A 137 -17.65 -8.06 3.76
N ARG A 138 -16.41 -7.66 3.51
CA ARG A 138 -15.42 -7.33 4.54
C ARG A 138 -14.55 -6.18 4.09
N ASP A 139 -14.12 -5.38 5.04
CA ASP A 139 -13.13 -4.35 4.80
C ASP A 139 -11.72 -4.95 4.92
N TRP A 140 -10.84 -4.53 4.03
CA TRP A 140 -9.45 -4.95 3.95
C TRP A 140 -8.56 -3.73 3.96
N PHE A 141 -7.39 -3.86 4.56
CA PHE A 141 -6.36 -2.85 4.52
C PHE A 141 -5.31 -3.28 3.50
N GLU A 142 -5.00 -2.39 2.60
CA GLU A 142 -4.00 -2.61 1.57
C GLU A 142 -2.96 -1.50 1.63
N HIS A 143 -1.71 -1.87 1.46
CA HIS A 143 -0.63 -0.93 1.21
C HIS A 143 -0.19 -1.10 -0.23
N VAL A 144 -0.41 -0.08 -1.04
CA VAL A 144 -0.10 -0.07 -2.46
C VAL A 144 1.03 0.89 -2.72
N VAL A 145 2.10 0.38 -3.32
CA VAL A 145 3.24 1.19 -3.73
C VAL A 145 3.19 1.39 -5.23
N PHE A 146 3.33 2.63 -5.65
CA PHE A 146 3.43 3.04 -7.04
C PHE A 146 4.83 3.56 -7.33
N ARG A 147 5.28 3.36 -8.56
CA ARG A 147 6.51 3.95 -9.08
C ARG A 147 6.23 4.67 -10.38
N ASN A 148 6.85 5.84 -10.52
CA ASN A 148 6.88 6.60 -11.76
C ASN A 148 8.19 6.30 -12.50
N ILE A 149 8.08 5.98 -13.79
CA ILE A 149 9.23 5.93 -14.69
C ILE A 149 8.82 6.73 -15.93
N ASP A 150 9.54 7.80 -16.21
CA ASP A 150 9.31 8.66 -17.38
C ASP A 150 7.88 9.21 -17.51
N GLY A 151 7.24 9.48 -16.38
CA GLY A 151 5.87 10.00 -16.31
C GLY A 151 4.78 8.94 -16.28
N ASP A 152 5.13 7.66 -16.36
CA ASP A 152 4.20 6.53 -16.31
C ASP A 152 4.13 5.96 -14.88
N TRP A 153 3.04 6.23 -14.16
CA TRP A 153 2.78 5.68 -12.86
C TRP A 153 2.17 4.28 -12.97
N ARG A 154 2.79 3.30 -12.31
CA ARG A 154 2.24 1.93 -12.19
C ARG A 154 2.43 1.37 -10.79
N ILE A 155 1.65 0.33 -10.49
CA ILE A 155 1.74 -0.41 -9.23
C ILE A 155 3.03 -1.23 -9.21
N LEU A 156 3.85 -1.03 -8.20
CA LEU A 156 5.05 -1.82 -7.93
C LEU A 156 4.72 -2.98 -6.98
N SER A 157 3.92 -2.73 -5.95
CA SER A 157 3.54 -3.78 -5.01
C SER A 157 2.18 -3.51 -4.37
N VAL A 158 1.50 -4.60 -4.02
CA VAL A 158 0.30 -4.60 -3.18
C VAL A 158 0.53 -5.54 -2.02
N ALA A 159 0.41 -5.01 -0.80
CA ALA A 159 0.40 -5.80 0.42
C ALA A 159 -0.99 -5.70 1.08
N VAL A 160 -1.63 -6.85 1.29
CA VAL A 160 -2.96 -6.92 1.88
C VAL A 160 -2.87 -7.45 3.29
N VAL A 161 -3.41 -6.70 4.22
CA VAL A 161 -3.57 -7.12 5.61
C VAL A 161 -5.05 -7.40 5.86
N SER A 162 -5.36 -8.58 6.39
CA SER A 162 -6.75 -8.86 6.77
C SER A 162 -7.22 -7.84 7.80
N SER A 163 -8.44 -7.34 7.62
CA SER A 163 -9.09 -6.55 8.69
C SER A 163 -8.98 -7.31 10.02
N PRO A 164 -8.54 -6.67 11.10
CA PRO A 164 -8.73 -7.23 12.42
C PRO A 164 -10.21 -7.58 12.49
N ARG A 165 -10.52 -8.83 12.86
CA ARG A 165 -11.86 -9.41 12.92
C ARG A 165 -12.85 -8.36 13.36
N GLY A 166 -13.70 -7.92 12.45
CA GLY A 166 -14.79 -7.04 12.79
C GLY A 166 -15.58 -7.75 13.87
N GLY A 167 -15.49 -7.25 15.09
CA GLY A 167 -16.37 -7.68 16.15
C GLY A 167 -17.79 -7.52 15.62
N ALA A 168 -18.52 -8.62 15.54
CA ALA A 168 -19.95 -8.58 15.38
C ALA A 168 -20.49 -7.65 16.47
N ARG A 169 -21.05 -6.51 16.09
CA ARG A 169 -21.93 -5.71 16.92
C ARG A 169 -23.35 -6.09 16.62
#